data_9e595dad0ec872724e14b9aecaf1c1ee
#
_entry.id   9e595dad0ec872724e14b9aecaf1c1ee
#
_cell.length_a   1.000
_cell.length_b   1.000
_cell.length_c   1.000
_cell.angle_alpha   90.00
_cell.angle_beta   90.00
_cell.angle_gamma   90.00
#
_symmetry.space_group_name_H-M   'P 1'
#
loop_
_entity.id
_entity.type
_entity.pdbx_description
1 polymer ?
#
loop_
_entity_poly.entity_id
_entity_poly.type
_entity_poly.pdbx_seq_one_letter_code
_entity_poly.pdbx_strand_id
1 'polypeptide(L)'
;MGKKKKVRRARRAILKLLVIVILGMCTTNYLINKFHMKSEGYFFINDYDRVVVNKNYVLTSNYKPKDLVHVNIDFLPEVTEEERYMTEESAKALEEMVDAASKDRVYLYGLSGYRSYETQKNLYEYNVETQGKSYSDKYVAKPGASEHQLGEAMDLATSSGWINEGCPEANWIANNAYRYGFIVRYEAGKEDITGYNYEPWHVRYVGSEMSEKIYNDGITLEEFAEIN
;
A
#
# COMPACT_ATOMS: atom_id res chain seq x y z
N MET A 1 -55.99 -28.27 -13.45
CA MET A 1 -55.35 -26.93 -13.30
C MET A 1 -54.61 -26.70 -11.96
N GLY A 2 -54.93 -27.39 -10.89
CA GLY A 2 -54.36 -27.16 -9.55
C GLY A 2 -52.91 -27.59 -9.31
N LYS A 3 -52.45 -28.73 -9.85
CA LYS A 3 -51.08 -29.25 -9.65
C LYS A 3 -49.96 -28.34 -10.21
N LYS A 4 -50.14 -27.73 -11.38
CA LYS A 4 -49.15 -26.81 -11.98
C LYS A 4 -48.96 -25.49 -11.17
N LYS A 5 -50.05 -25.00 -10.56
CA LYS A 5 -49.99 -23.79 -9.65
C LYS A 5 -49.24 -24.10 -8.36
N LYS A 6 -49.43 -25.29 -7.79
CA LYS A 6 -48.72 -25.70 -6.54
C LYS A 6 -47.21 -25.86 -6.76
N VAL A 7 -46.80 -26.46 -7.88
CA VAL A 7 -45.37 -26.61 -8.26
C VAL A 7 -44.71 -25.25 -8.52
N ARG A 8 -45.40 -24.32 -9.19
CA ARG A 8 -44.86 -22.94 -9.40
C ARG A 8 -44.71 -22.17 -8.11
N ARG A 9 -45.63 -22.31 -7.13
CA ARG A 9 -45.52 -21.68 -5.81
C ARG A 9 -44.36 -22.27 -5.02
N ALA A 10 -44.17 -23.59 -5.01
CA ALA A 10 -43.07 -24.27 -4.35
C ALA A 10 -41.70 -23.83 -4.94
N ARG A 11 -41.56 -23.77 -6.28
CA ARG A 11 -40.32 -23.28 -6.92
C ARG A 11 -39.98 -21.83 -6.56
N ARG A 12 -41.00 -20.95 -6.49
CA ARG A 12 -40.79 -19.54 -6.06
C ARG A 12 -40.40 -19.43 -4.58
N ALA A 13 -40.93 -20.28 -3.71
CA ALA A 13 -40.56 -20.32 -2.32
C ALA A 13 -39.12 -20.83 -2.13
N ILE A 14 -38.72 -21.87 -2.85
CA ILE A 14 -37.34 -22.39 -2.84
C ILE A 14 -36.36 -21.34 -3.35
N LEU A 15 -36.69 -20.64 -4.45
CA LEU A 15 -35.84 -19.60 -5.01
C LEU A 15 -35.67 -18.42 -4.01
N LYS A 16 -36.73 -18.00 -3.32
CA LYS A 16 -36.64 -16.97 -2.27
C LYS A 16 -35.78 -17.43 -1.10
N LEU A 17 -35.91 -18.70 -0.69
CA LEU A 17 -35.07 -19.26 0.39
C LEU A 17 -33.59 -19.31 0.01
N LEU A 18 -33.27 -19.70 -1.23
CA LEU A 18 -31.92 -19.70 -1.77
C LEU A 18 -31.31 -18.29 -1.79
N VAL A 19 -32.06 -17.28 -2.21
CA VAL A 19 -31.60 -15.88 -2.19
C VAL A 19 -31.33 -15.40 -0.76
N ILE A 20 -32.18 -15.75 0.21
CA ILE A 20 -31.96 -15.39 1.63
C ILE A 20 -30.73 -16.10 2.17
N VAL A 21 -30.51 -17.37 1.83
CA VAL A 21 -29.31 -18.11 2.28
C VAL A 21 -28.04 -17.52 1.68
N ILE A 22 -28.05 -17.17 0.38
CA ILE A 22 -26.91 -16.53 -0.29
C ILE A 22 -26.61 -15.16 0.32
N LEU A 23 -27.63 -14.33 0.56
CA LEU A 23 -27.47 -13.05 1.24
C LEU A 23 -26.94 -13.22 2.67
N GLY A 24 -27.43 -14.24 3.41
CA GLY A 24 -26.94 -14.57 4.74
C GLY A 24 -25.49 -15.05 4.73
N MET A 25 -25.07 -15.83 3.73
CA MET A 25 -23.67 -16.25 3.56
C MET A 25 -22.75 -15.07 3.18
N CYS A 26 -23.21 -14.17 2.32
CA CYS A 26 -22.46 -12.95 1.98
C CYS A 26 -22.29 -12.04 3.19
N THR A 27 -23.33 -11.84 4.00
CA THR A 27 -23.24 -11.01 5.21
C THR A 27 -22.39 -11.65 6.30
N THR A 28 -22.44 -12.97 6.48
CA THR A 28 -21.57 -13.71 7.42
C THR A 28 -20.12 -13.68 6.96
N ASN A 29 -19.83 -13.90 5.69
CA ASN A 29 -18.47 -13.75 5.16
C ASN A 29 -17.95 -12.31 5.32
N TYR A 30 -18.77 -11.32 5.03
CA TYR A 30 -18.41 -9.91 5.24
C TYR A 30 -18.10 -9.62 6.72
N LEU A 31 -18.92 -10.12 7.65
CA LEU A 31 -18.69 -9.94 9.08
C LEU A 31 -17.49 -10.73 9.60
N ILE A 32 -17.25 -11.95 9.09
CA ILE A 32 -16.08 -12.77 9.44
C ILE A 32 -14.80 -12.09 8.93
N ASN A 33 -14.79 -11.61 7.70
CA ASN A 33 -13.65 -10.88 7.14
C ASN A 33 -13.39 -9.57 7.91
N LYS A 34 -14.45 -8.81 8.23
CA LYS A 34 -14.33 -7.58 9.04
C LYS A 34 -13.83 -7.87 10.46
N PHE A 35 -14.18 -9.02 11.04
CA PHE A 35 -13.70 -9.45 12.36
C PHE A 35 -12.25 -9.95 12.30
N HIS A 36 -11.86 -10.66 11.25
CA HIS A 36 -10.47 -11.09 10.99
C HIS A 36 -9.53 -9.89 10.79
N MET A 37 -9.98 -8.91 10.02
CA MET A 37 -9.25 -7.65 9.77
C MET A 37 -8.93 -6.89 11.07
N LYS A 38 -9.85 -6.91 12.03
CA LYS A 38 -9.65 -6.24 13.33
C LYS A 38 -8.70 -6.98 14.26
N SER A 39 -8.47 -8.29 14.05
CA SER A 39 -7.56 -9.11 14.85
C SER A 39 -6.10 -9.01 14.41
N GLU A 40 -5.84 -8.66 13.14
CA GLU A 40 -4.49 -8.55 12.56
C GLU A 40 -3.89 -7.14 12.66
N GLY A 41 -4.72 -6.12 12.99
CA GLY A 41 -4.26 -4.75 13.21
C GLY A 41 -4.17 -3.87 11.96
N TYR A 42 -4.19 -4.43 10.74
CA TYR A 42 -4.22 -3.69 9.48
C TYR A 42 -5.59 -3.74 8.79
N PHE A 43 -5.82 -2.86 7.83
CA PHE A 43 -7.04 -2.86 7.02
C PHE A 43 -6.80 -3.56 5.68
N PHE A 44 -7.64 -4.56 5.37
CA PHE A 44 -7.52 -5.36 4.15
C PHE A 44 -8.56 -4.93 3.10
N ILE A 45 -8.12 -4.62 1.89
CA ILE A 45 -8.95 -4.25 0.74
C ILE A 45 -9.25 -5.53 -0.05
N ASN A 46 -10.35 -6.21 0.28
CA ASN A 46 -10.67 -7.57 -0.17
C ASN A 46 -10.65 -7.76 -1.70
N ASP A 47 -11.18 -6.78 -2.46
CA ASP A 47 -11.33 -6.91 -3.91
C ASP A 47 -10.00 -6.80 -4.66
N TYR A 48 -8.95 -6.34 -3.99
CA TYR A 48 -7.65 -6.06 -4.58
C TYR A 48 -6.50 -6.84 -3.93
N ASP A 49 -6.79 -7.65 -2.91
CA ASP A 49 -5.76 -8.39 -2.13
C ASP A 49 -4.62 -7.48 -1.62
N ARG A 50 -4.98 -6.30 -1.12
CA ARG A 50 -4.04 -5.28 -0.61
C ARG A 50 -4.44 -4.82 0.77
N VAL A 51 -3.46 -4.31 1.51
CA VAL A 51 -3.66 -3.81 2.87
C VAL A 51 -3.29 -2.34 2.99
N VAL A 52 -4.00 -1.62 3.85
CA VAL A 52 -3.61 -0.30 4.30
C VAL A 52 -2.85 -0.44 5.61
N VAL A 53 -1.67 0.16 5.65
CA VAL A 53 -0.86 0.34 6.86
C VAL A 53 -0.64 1.82 7.05
N ASN A 54 -1.00 2.33 8.22
CA ASN A 54 -0.83 3.74 8.58
C ASN A 54 -0.85 3.91 10.11
N LYS A 55 -1.02 5.13 10.61
CA LYS A 55 -1.04 5.44 12.05
C LYS A 55 -2.17 4.73 12.82
N ASN A 56 -3.26 4.34 12.16
CA ASN A 56 -4.44 3.70 12.74
C ASN A 56 -4.47 2.19 12.52
N TYR A 57 -3.82 1.70 11.46
CA TYR A 57 -3.78 0.31 11.03
C TYR A 57 -2.34 -0.16 10.98
N VAL A 58 -1.95 -0.99 11.95
CA VAL A 58 -0.55 -1.35 12.19
C VAL A 58 -0.32 -2.85 12.04
N LEU A 59 0.84 -3.21 11.52
CA LEU A 59 1.31 -4.59 11.44
C LEU A 59 1.83 -5.07 12.80
N THR A 60 1.74 -6.37 13.03
CA THR A 60 2.37 -6.99 14.20
C THR A 60 3.90 -7.01 14.07
N SER A 61 4.60 -7.11 15.20
CA SER A 61 6.07 -7.22 15.20
C SER A 61 6.60 -8.45 14.48
N ASN A 62 5.78 -9.49 14.34
CA ASN A 62 6.14 -10.74 13.68
C ASN A 62 5.80 -10.77 12.18
N TYR A 63 5.12 -9.74 11.67
CA TYR A 63 4.78 -9.69 10.25
C TYR A 63 6.05 -9.56 9.42
N LYS A 64 6.20 -10.46 8.46
CA LYS A 64 7.24 -10.46 7.45
C LYS A 64 6.69 -11.06 6.15
N PRO A 65 6.86 -10.41 5.00
CA PRO A 65 6.52 -11.01 3.71
C PRO A 65 7.31 -12.30 3.48
N LYS A 66 6.69 -13.26 2.77
CA LYS A 66 7.31 -14.58 2.52
C LYS A 66 8.13 -14.63 1.23
N ASP A 67 7.88 -13.70 0.33
CA ASP A 67 8.34 -13.63 -1.05
C ASP A 67 9.24 -12.42 -1.31
N LEU A 68 10.00 -11.98 -0.31
CA LEU A 68 10.99 -10.92 -0.47
C LEU A 68 12.10 -11.35 -1.43
N VAL A 69 12.34 -10.53 -2.45
CA VAL A 69 13.43 -10.68 -3.42
C VAL A 69 14.27 -9.41 -3.47
N HIS A 70 15.54 -9.55 -3.83
CA HIS A 70 16.42 -8.41 -4.09
C HIS A 70 15.96 -7.70 -5.36
N VAL A 71 15.74 -6.39 -5.27
CA VAL A 71 15.33 -5.56 -6.42
C VAL A 71 16.53 -5.27 -7.30
N ASN A 72 16.41 -5.50 -8.60
CA ASN A 72 17.50 -5.32 -9.56
C ASN A 72 17.48 -3.91 -10.16
N ILE A 73 17.76 -2.91 -9.33
CA ILE A 73 17.99 -1.50 -9.72
C ILE A 73 19.26 -0.98 -9.07
N ASP A 74 19.71 0.20 -9.47
CA ASP A 74 20.78 0.92 -8.78
C ASP A 74 20.27 1.48 -7.43
N PHE A 75 21.08 1.34 -6.38
CA PHE A 75 20.83 1.88 -5.05
C PHE A 75 21.91 2.89 -4.67
N LEU A 76 21.57 3.83 -3.79
CA LEU A 76 22.59 4.69 -3.19
C LEU A 76 23.55 3.84 -2.33
N PRO A 77 24.85 4.24 -2.23
CA PRO A 77 25.86 3.41 -1.56
C PRO A 77 25.59 3.10 -0.08
N GLU A 78 24.88 3.98 0.62
CA GLU A 78 24.56 3.86 2.05
C GLU A 78 23.40 2.91 2.36
N VAL A 79 22.67 2.44 1.34
CA VAL A 79 21.49 1.58 1.52
C VAL A 79 21.90 0.22 2.06
N THR A 80 21.29 -0.16 3.17
CA THR A 80 21.55 -1.45 3.82
C THR A 80 21.05 -2.62 2.95
N GLU A 81 21.56 -3.82 3.20
CA GLU A 81 21.13 -5.02 2.45
C GLU A 81 19.62 -5.28 2.62
N GLU A 82 19.07 -5.12 3.82
CA GLU A 82 17.64 -5.31 4.09
C GLU A 82 16.76 -4.39 3.23
N GLU A 83 17.16 -3.15 3.04
CA GLU A 83 16.39 -2.15 2.32
C GLU A 83 16.44 -2.31 0.78
N ARG A 84 17.19 -3.28 0.27
CA ARG A 84 17.24 -3.63 -1.16
C ARG A 84 16.19 -4.65 -1.58
N TYR A 85 15.32 -5.08 -0.66
CA TYR A 85 14.31 -6.10 -0.92
C TYR A 85 12.91 -5.52 -1.02
N MET A 86 12.08 -6.16 -1.85
CA MET A 86 10.63 -5.98 -1.93
C MET A 86 9.96 -7.33 -2.17
N THR A 87 8.62 -7.40 -2.07
CA THR A 87 7.88 -8.58 -2.53
C THR A 87 8.12 -8.81 -4.02
N GLU A 88 8.07 -10.05 -4.49
CA GLU A 88 8.41 -10.41 -5.87
C GLU A 88 7.61 -9.60 -6.91
N GLU A 89 6.30 -9.46 -6.68
CA GLU A 89 5.42 -8.71 -7.57
C GLU A 89 5.80 -7.22 -7.63
N SER A 90 5.99 -6.58 -6.48
CA SER A 90 6.33 -5.16 -6.40
C SER A 90 7.75 -4.86 -6.88
N ALA A 91 8.71 -5.78 -6.64
CA ALA A 91 10.07 -5.64 -7.14
C ALA A 91 10.12 -5.61 -8.67
N LYS A 92 9.44 -6.57 -9.32
CA LYS A 92 9.34 -6.62 -10.78
C LYS A 92 8.69 -5.37 -11.37
N ALA A 93 7.61 -4.90 -10.76
CA ALA A 93 6.92 -3.68 -11.18
C ALA A 93 7.81 -2.44 -11.03
N LEU A 94 8.61 -2.37 -9.95
CA LEU A 94 9.55 -1.28 -9.72
C LEU A 94 10.70 -1.28 -10.75
N GLU A 95 11.25 -2.44 -11.08
CA GLU A 95 12.28 -2.59 -12.11
C GLU A 95 11.78 -2.10 -13.47
N GLU A 96 10.53 -2.45 -13.85
CA GLU A 96 9.90 -1.97 -15.08
C GLU A 96 9.68 -0.45 -15.06
N MET A 97 9.29 0.11 -13.90
CA MET A 97 9.11 1.56 -13.72
C MET A 97 10.44 2.33 -13.86
N VAL A 98 11.50 1.85 -13.20
CA VAL A 98 12.82 2.48 -13.24
C VAL A 98 13.43 2.40 -14.64
N ASP A 99 13.28 1.28 -15.34
CA ASP A 99 13.71 1.13 -16.73
C ASP A 99 12.98 2.11 -17.65
N ALA A 100 11.68 2.30 -17.47
CA ALA A 100 10.90 3.26 -18.24
C ALA A 100 11.32 4.72 -17.94
N ALA A 101 11.55 5.07 -16.68
CA ALA A 101 12.06 6.39 -16.31
C ALA A 101 13.42 6.68 -16.99
N SER A 102 14.31 5.69 -17.03
CA SER A 102 15.62 5.83 -17.67
C SER A 102 15.53 6.10 -19.18
N LYS A 103 14.55 5.51 -19.87
CA LYS A 103 14.25 5.79 -21.29
C LYS A 103 13.80 7.22 -21.53
N ASP A 104 13.12 7.81 -20.53
CA ASP A 104 12.73 9.21 -20.51
C ASP A 104 13.86 10.14 -19.99
N ARG A 105 15.07 9.59 -19.74
CA ARG A 105 16.25 10.28 -19.19
C ARG A 105 16.05 10.78 -17.77
N VAL A 106 15.19 10.12 -17.01
CA VAL A 106 15.00 10.31 -15.58
C VAL A 106 15.61 9.12 -14.85
N TYR A 107 16.62 9.37 -14.01
CA TYR A 107 17.39 8.32 -13.36
C TYR A 107 17.01 8.20 -11.89
N LEU A 108 16.35 7.10 -11.56
CA LEU A 108 15.87 6.79 -10.23
C LEU A 108 16.77 5.75 -9.56
N TYR A 109 17.09 5.96 -8.30
CA TYR A 109 17.88 5.09 -7.44
C TYR A 109 17.01 4.61 -6.27
N GLY A 110 17.18 3.37 -5.83
CA GLY A 110 16.57 2.90 -4.60
C GLY A 110 17.26 3.51 -3.38
N LEU A 111 16.47 3.93 -2.40
CA LEU A 111 16.94 4.47 -1.13
C LEU A 111 16.52 3.62 0.06
N SER A 112 15.27 3.12 0.08
CA SER A 112 14.79 2.26 1.15
C SER A 112 13.58 1.43 0.68
N GLY A 113 13.74 0.11 0.63
CA GLY A 113 12.68 -0.85 0.36
C GLY A 113 12.12 -1.47 1.64
N TYR A 114 12.24 -2.80 1.80
CA TYR A 114 11.77 -3.50 2.98
C TYR A 114 12.53 -3.06 4.24
N ARG A 115 11.79 -2.80 5.30
CA ARG A 115 12.32 -2.59 6.66
C ARG A 115 11.55 -3.45 7.65
N SER A 116 12.25 -4.30 8.39
CA SER A 116 11.62 -5.07 9.47
C SER A 116 11.06 -4.17 10.57
N TYR A 117 10.18 -4.74 11.40
CA TYR A 117 9.67 -4.04 12.58
C TYR A 117 10.80 -3.51 13.47
N GLU A 118 11.87 -4.31 13.67
CA GLU A 118 13.00 -3.91 14.52
C GLU A 118 13.83 -2.80 13.88
N THR A 119 14.08 -2.87 12.57
CA THR A 119 14.76 -1.79 11.82
C THR A 119 13.96 -0.48 11.93
N GLN A 120 12.63 -0.54 11.73
CA GLN A 120 11.76 0.63 11.87
C GLN A 120 11.74 1.19 13.30
N LYS A 121 11.78 0.31 14.30
CA LYS A 121 11.84 0.73 15.70
C LYS A 121 13.14 1.48 16.01
N ASN A 122 14.27 0.94 15.59
CA ASN A 122 15.57 1.58 15.79
C ASN A 122 15.64 2.95 15.08
N LEU A 123 15.12 3.04 13.86
CA LEU A 123 15.03 4.28 13.11
C LEU A 123 14.16 5.32 13.82
N TYR A 124 12.98 4.92 14.31
CA TYR A 124 12.07 5.82 15.02
C TYR A 124 12.69 6.31 16.35
N GLU A 125 13.25 5.40 17.15
CA GLU A 125 13.90 5.73 18.42
C GLU A 125 15.08 6.68 18.22
N TYR A 126 15.95 6.44 17.23
CA TYR A 126 17.04 7.32 16.86
C TYR A 126 16.54 8.73 16.49
N ASN A 127 15.47 8.83 15.69
CA ASN A 127 14.88 10.11 15.33
C ASN A 127 14.28 10.84 16.55
N VAL A 128 13.62 10.11 17.46
CA VAL A 128 13.09 10.69 18.71
C VAL A 128 14.22 11.25 19.57
N GLU A 129 15.34 10.55 19.69
CA GLU A 129 16.50 11.00 20.47
C GLU A 129 17.17 12.22 19.85
N THR A 130 17.29 12.28 18.52
CA THR A 130 18.05 13.34 17.83
C THR A 130 17.23 14.56 17.45
N GLN A 131 15.96 14.37 17.07
CA GLN A 131 15.09 15.44 16.55
C GLN A 131 13.90 15.75 17.49
N GLY A 132 13.67 14.89 18.48
CA GLY A 132 12.53 14.99 19.38
C GLY A 132 11.25 14.35 18.85
N LYS A 133 10.40 13.91 19.79
CA LYS A 133 9.19 13.13 19.48
C LYS A 133 8.20 13.84 18.56
N SER A 134 7.99 15.15 18.75
CA SER A 134 7.04 15.93 17.94
C SER A 134 7.42 16.00 16.46
N TYR A 135 8.73 16.07 16.18
CA TYR A 135 9.25 16.00 14.82
C TYR A 135 9.11 14.57 14.26
N SER A 136 9.58 13.59 15.02
CA SER A 136 9.58 12.19 14.59
C SER A 136 8.17 11.66 14.24
N ASP A 137 7.15 12.02 15.04
CA ASP A 137 5.76 11.62 14.80
C ASP A 137 5.17 12.18 13.47
N LYS A 138 5.82 13.18 12.85
CA LYS A 138 5.40 13.77 11.57
C LYS A 138 6.08 13.17 10.34
N TYR A 139 7.32 12.69 10.51
CA TYR A 139 8.17 12.29 9.39
C TYR A 139 8.60 10.83 9.42
N VAL A 140 8.44 10.14 10.55
CA VAL A 140 8.88 8.76 10.70
C VAL A 140 7.74 7.92 11.26
N ALA A 141 7.36 6.90 10.52
CA ALA A 141 6.35 5.96 10.98
C ALA A 141 6.81 5.22 12.24
N LYS A 142 5.88 5.01 13.18
CA LYS A 142 6.13 4.14 14.33
C LYS A 142 6.31 2.69 13.88
N PRO A 143 6.99 1.85 14.69
CA PRO A 143 7.09 0.42 14.41
C PRO A 143 5.70 -0.22 14.20
N GLY A 144 5.55 -0.97 13.13
CA GLY A 144 4.28 -1.54 12.69
C GLY A 144 3.41 -0.61 11.82
N ALA A 145 3.61 0.72 11.88
CA ALA A 145 2.85 1.69 11.09
C ALA A 145 3.53 2.08 9.76
N SER A 146 4.61 1.41 9.40
CA SER A 146 5.37 1.68 8.17
C SER A 146 4.99 0.70 7.07
N GLU A 147 4.70 1.21 5.87
CA GLU A 147 4.44 0.41 4.67
C GLU A 147 5.69 -0.35 4.18
N HIS A 148 6.90 0.09 4.56
CA HIS A 148 8.13 -0.64 4.26
C HIS A 148 8.15 -2.05 4.86
N GLN A 149 7.44 -2.26 5.98
CA GLN A 149 7.32 -3.60 6.57
C GLN A 149 6.50 -4.57 5.70
N LEU A 150 5.65 -4.05 4.81
CA LEU A 150 4.94 -4.86 3.81
C LEU A 150 5.87 -5.38 2.68
N GLY A 151 7.02 -4.73 2.46
CA GLY A 151 7.85 -4.99 1.29
C GLY A 151 7.23 -4.50 -0.02
N GLU A 152 6.26 -3.60 0.04
CA GLU A 152 5.53 -3.05 -1.11
C GLU A 152 5.74 -1.54 -1.28
N ALA A 153 6.61 -0.93 -0.47
CA ALA A 153 7.00 0.46 -0.58
C ALA A 153 8.48 0.60 -0.92
N MET A 154 8.82 1.65 -1.65
CA MET A 154 10.19 2.04 -1.95
C MET A 154 10.32 3.56 -1.84
N ASP A 155 11.29 4.00 -1.09
CA ASP A 155 11.77 5.37 -1.18
C ASP A 155 12.77 5.46 -2.33
N LEU A 156 12.55 6.39 -3.25
CA LEU A 156 13.38 6.64 -4.40
C LEU A 156 14.26 7.88 -4.20
N ALA A 157 15.38 7.89 -4.88
CA ALA A 157 16.37 8.96 -4.82
C ALA A 157 16.88 9.34 -6.22
N THR A 158 17.57 10.47 -6.28
CA THR A 158 18.48 10.83 -7.39
C THR A 158 19.90 10.39 -7.05
N SER A 159 20.82 10.46 -8.01
CA SER A 159 22.26 10.21 -7.75
C SER A 159 22.88 11.19 -6.73
N SER A 160 22.21 12.31 -6.43
CA SER A 160 22.64 13.31 -5.46
C SER A 160 21.89 13.25 -4.13
N GLY A 161 21.00 12.26 -3.93
CA GLY A 161 20.22 12.06 -2.70
C GLY A 161 18.72 12.22 -2.91
N TRP A 162 18.03 12.74 -1.91
CA TRP A 162 16.57 12.81 -1.86
C TRP A 162 15.93 13.51 -3.05
N ILE A 163 14.82 12.97 -3.52
CA ILE A 163 13.94 13.61 -4.50
C ILE A 163 13.18 14.74 -3.80
N ASN A 164 13.32 15.95 -4.33
CA ASN A 164 12.63 17.13 -3.82
C ASN A 164 11.41 17.47 -4.68
N GLU A 165 10.44 18.14 -4.06
CA GLU A 165 9.28 18.67 -4.76
C GLU A 165 9.69 19.51 -5.99
N GLY A 166 9.02 19.27 -7.12
CA GLY A 166 9.21 20.01 -8.37
C GLY A 166 10.43 19.61 -9.19
N CYS A 167 11.30 18.71 -8.70
CA CYS A 167 12.39 18.20 -9.55
C CYS A 167 11.85 17.28 -10.68
N PRO A 168 12.64 17.03 -11.73
CA PRO A 168 12.21 16.19 -12.85
C PRO A 168 11.77 14.79 -12.42
N GLU A 169 12.46 14.18 -11.45
CA GLU A 169 12.18 12.85 -10.93
C GLU A 169 10.83 12.82 -10.21
N ALA A 170 10.57 13.79 -9.31
CA ALA A 170 9.28 13.91 -8.62
C ALA A 170 8.12 14.06 -9.61
N ASN A 171 8.29 14.91 -10.61
CA ASN A 171 7.29 15.14 -11.65
C ASN A 171 7.06 13.87 -12.50
N TRP A 172 8.13 13.13 -12.82
CA TRP A 172 8.00 11.90 -13.59
C TRP A 172 7.25 10.83 -12.77
N ILE A 173 7.62 10.62 -11.52
CA ILE A 173 6.97 9.66 -10.61
C ILE A 173 5.49 10.00 -10.49
N ALA A 174 5.15 11.25 -10.17
CA ALA A 174 3.76 11.69 -10.01
C ALA A 174 2.90 11.43 -11.25
N ASN A 175 3.46 11.53 -12.47
CA ASN A 175 2.71 11.37 -13.71
C ASN A 175 2.76 9.97 -14.32
N ASN A 176 3.61 9.06 -13.81
CA ASN A 176 3.84 7.78 -14.47
C ASN A 176 3.77 6.57 -13.56
N ALA A 177 4.01 6.69 -12.25
CA ALA A 177 4.10 5.56 -11.32
C ALA A 177 2.85 4.66 -11.36
N TYR A 178 1.65 5.25 -11.51
CA TYR A 178 0.39 4.52 -11.59
C TYR A 178 0.34 3.48 -12.72
N ARG A 179 1.05 3.69 -13.83
CA ARG A 179 1.13 2.77 -14.98
C ARG A 179 1.84 1.47 -14.64
N TYR A 180 2.61 1.48 -13.56
CA TYR A 180 3.41 0.35 -13.06
C TYR A 180 2.85 -0.21 -11.74
N GLY A 181 1.63 0.17 -11.38
CA GLY A 181 0.98 -0.30 -10.15
C GLY A 181 1.38 0.45 -8.89
N PHE A 182 2.12 1.57 -9.00
CA PHE A 182 2.52 2.39 -7.87
C PHE A 182 1.69 3.66 -7.74
N ILE A 183 1.55 4.12 -6.51
CA ILE A 183 1.04 5.46 -6.19
C ILE A 183 2.12 6.27 -5.48
N VAL A 184 2.13 7.59 -5.64
CA VAL A 184 2.77 8.49 -4.68
C VAL A 184 1.93 8.46 -3.42
N ARG A 185 2.46 7.87 -2.37
CA ARG A 185 1.65 7.49 -1.20
C ARG A 185 1.16 8.69 -0.38
N TYR A 186 1.99 9.69 -0.26
CA TYR A 186 1.74 10.88 0.56
C TYR A 186 1.80 12.12 -0.34
N GLU A 187 0.64 12.48 -0.91
CA GLU A 187 0.50 13.59 -1.85
C GLU A 187 0.38 14.93 -1.14
N ALA A 188 0.81 15.99 -1.81
CA ALA A 188 0.67 17.37 -1.33
C ALA A 188 -0.82 17.75 -1.16
N GLY A 189 -1.17 18.34 -0.01
CA GLY A 189 -2.53 18.75 0.33
C GLY A 189 -3.43 17.62 0.83
N LYS A 190 -2.87 16.44 1.10
CA LYS A 190 -3.58 15.28 1.65
C LYS A 190 -3.09 14.88 3.06
N GLU A 191 -2.33 15.74 3.72
CA GLU A 191 -1.68 15.49 5.02
C GLU A 191 -2.70 15.19 6.13
N ASP A 192 -3.86 15.84 6.11
CA ASP A 192 -4.94 15.62 7.08
C ASP A 192 -5.60 14.23 6.94
N ILE A 193 -5.50 13.59 5.76
CA ILE A 193 -6.04 12.27 5.48
C ILE A 193 -5.01 11.19 5.77
N THR A 194 -3.81 11.34 5.20
CA THR A 194 -2.74 10.33 5.30
C THR A 194 -2.01 10.39 6.64
N GLY A 195 -2.02 11.56 7.29
CA GLY A 195 -1.29 11.82 8.53
C GLY A 195 0.22 12.07 8.36
N TYR A 196 0.72 12.12 7.11
CA TYR A 196 2.12 12.39 6.76
C TYR A 196 2.22 13.59 5.84
N ASN A 197 3.37 14.27 5.90
CA ASN A 197 3.67 15.34 4.96
C ASN A 197 3.87 14.78 3.54
N TYR A 198 3.90 15.68 2.55
CA TYR A 198 4.19 15.31 1.18
C TYR A 198 5.56 14.64 1.03
N GLU A 199 5.58 13.46 0.41
CA GLU A 199 6.78 12.66 0.16
C GLU A 199 6.85 12.23 -1.31
N PRO A 200 7.42 13.06 -2.21
CA PRO A 200 7.49 12.75 -3.64
C PRO A 200 8.36 11.53 -3.98
N TRP A 201 9.15 11.06 -3.04
CA TRP A 201 10.04 9.90 -3.15
C TRP A 201 9.37 8.58 -2.75
N HIS A 202 8.34 8.62 -1.88
CA HIS A 202 7.73 7.42 -1.33
C HIS A 202 6.64 6.87 -2.26
N VAL A 203 6.96 5.75 -2.92
CA VAL A 203 6.01 5.05 -3.79
C VAL A 203 5.53 3.76 -3.14
N ARG A 204 4.21 3.51 -3.22
CA ARG A 204 3.56 2.32 -2.72
C ARG A 204 2.97 1.51 -3.87
N TYR A 205 3.34 0.21 -3.93
CA TYR A 205 2.73 -0.73 -4.86
C TYR A 205 1.34 -1.15 -4.38
N VAL A 206 0.36 -0.99 -5.24
CA VAL A 206 -1.04 -1.35 -4.98
C VAL A 206 -1.65 -2.18 -6.13
N GLY A 207 -0.86 -2.45 -7.19
CA GLY A 207 -1.33 -3.12 -8.41
C GLY A 207 -1.95 -2.15 -9.41
N SER A 208 -1.91 -2.54 -10.69
CA SER A 208 -2.24 -1.63 -11.82
C SER A 208 -3.67 -1.11 -11.78
N GLU A 209 -4.65 -1.96 -11.47
CA GLU A 209 -6.06 -1.54 -11.46
C GLU A 209 -6.34 -0.49 -10.38
N MET A 210 -5.82 -0.71 -9.17
CA MET A 210 -6.02 0.21 -8.06
C MET A 210 -5.26 1.52 -8.27
N SER A 211 -4.00 1.45 -8.70
CA SER A 211 -3.17 2.64 -8.93
C SER A 211 -3.76 3.54 -10.02
N GLU A 212 -4.29 2.97 -11.11
CA GLU A 212 -4.99 3.72 -12.15
C GLU A 212 -6.23 4.45 -11.62
N LYS A 213 -7.04 3.78 -10.81
CA LYS A 213 -8.23 4.41 -10.20
C LYS A 213 -7.85 5.53 -9.25
N ILE A 214 -6.91 5.29 -8.33
CA ILE A 214 -6.43 6.27 -7.37
C ILE A 214 -5.91 7.52 -8.10
N TYR A 215 -5.08 7.32 -9.13
CA TYR A 215 -4.53 8.41 -9.93
C TYR A 215 -5.60 9.20 -10.67
N ASN A 216 -6.51 8.51 -11.38
CA ASN A 216 -7.54 9.17 -12.20
C ASN A 216 -8.57 9.92 -11.35
N ASP A 217 -8.90 9.41 -10.18
CA ASP A 217 -9.87 10.02 -9.26
C ASP A 217 -9.23 11.10 -8.35
N GLY A 218 -7.88 11.18 -8.30
CA GLY A 218 -7.13 12.13 -7.47
C GLY A 218 -7.36 11.93 -5.98
N ILE A 219 -7.43 10.67 -5.54
CA ILE A 219 -7.73 10.26 -4.16
C ILE A 219 -6.56 9.53 -3.52
N THR A 220 -6.54 9.50 -2.19
CA THR A 220 -5.55 8.74 -1.42
C THR A 220 -5.94 7.26 -1.30
N LEU A 221 -5.02 6.44 -0.81
CA LEU A 221 -5.30 5.03 -0.49
C LEU A 221 -6.36 4.90 0.60
N GLU A 222 -6.39 5.82 1.58
CA GLU A 222 -7.42 5.88 2.62
C GLU A 222 -8.79 6.20 2.04
N GLU A 223 -8.88 7.20 1.16
CA GLU A 223 -10.14 7.57 0.48
C GLU A 223 -10.64 6.42 -0.41
N PHE A 224 -9.74 5.75 -1.14
CA PHE A 224 -10.07 4.57 -1.93
C PHE A 224 -10.60 3.41 -1.06
N ALA A 225 -10.01 3.19 0.11
CA ALA A 225 -10.41 2.15 1.06
C ALA A 225 -11.63 2.55 1.92
N GLU A 226 -12.18 3.77 1.75
CA GLU A 226 -13.29 4.32 2.54
C GLU A 226 -13.01 4.30 4.05
N ILE A 227 -11.76 4.59 4.46
CA ILE A 227 -11.32 4.66 5.85
C ILE A 227 -10.83 6.08 6.20
N ASN A 228 -11.07 6.48 7.46
CA ASN A 228 -10.64 7.77 8.02
C ASN A 228 -9.69 7.56 9.22
#